data_ca3904380d49abdba1cc680e87dfee39
#
_entry.id   ca3904380d49abdba1cc680e87dfee39
#
_cell.length_a   1.000
_cell.length_b   1.000
_cell.length_c   1.000
_cell.angle_alpha   90.00
_cell.angle_beta   90.00
_cell.angle_gamma   90.00
#
_symmetry.space_group_name_H-M   'P 1'
#
loop_
_entity.id
_entity.type
_entity.pdbx_description
1 polymer ?
#
loop_
_entity_poly.entity_id
_entity_poly.type
_entity_poly.pdbx_seq_one_letter_code
_entity_poly.pdbx_strand_id
1 'polypeptide(L)'
;MQWLNQAEGLIPSATQTLAKGPSQHVRGIAPVFAKRGYGATIVDVDDQEYLDYTMAVGPLSLGYCFPEIDDAIRGQLDNGIVFSLPHHLEVEVATLIRDVVPNVERVRFSKTGADVVSAAVRLARAHTGRSTIVCCGYHGWHDWYIGVTDRHAGIPQSIRDLTFTFAYNDVESVLSAIDDDTAAIVLEPTVVESPENNFLQDLRRICDDRGIILVFDEMWTGFRLALGGAQEYYGVRADLICFSKAIANGMPLSVLCGRADIMDRLEEDVFWFTTFGGETLSLAAAQATIHFMQGHDVIGHLDVVGRRLSGALLELTADLGISWLYTKGYPARTMITYDSNVVDPLIVRSYLQQELLRYAILWNGFFTLSYSHTVADIDRTVAAFMEILPQLAKHVHDGTLRSALEGEPVGPVFRRTGNFNMRPRTVTVEV
;
A
#
# COMPACT_ATOMS: atom_id res chain seq x y z
N MET A 1 -8.27 12.94 24.43
CA MET A 1 -9.72 12.67 24.64
C MET A 1 -10.62 13.72 24.01
N GLN A 2 -10.41 15.04 24.21
CA GLN A 2 -11.28 16.09 23.64
C GLN A 2 -11.39 16.03 22.10
N TRP A 3 -10.25 15.88 21.39
CA TRP A 3 -10.22 15.79 19.94
C TRP A 3 -10.94 14.55 19.39
N LEU A 4 -10.84 13.40 20.09
CA LEU A 4 -11.51 12.18 19.66
C LEU A 4 -13.04 12.33 19.76
N ASN A 5 -13.55 12.85 20.89
CA ASN A 5 -14.98 13.07 21.07
C ASN A 5 -15.54 14.04 19.99
N GLN A 6 -14.78 15.09 19.66
CA GLN A 6 -15.18 16.02 18.59
C GLN A 6 -15.15 15.33 17.20
N ALA A 7 -14.12 14.56 16.92
CA ALA A 7 -14.01 13.85 15.65
C ALA A 7 -15.10 12.79 15.47
N GLU A 8 -15.44 12.03 16.51
CA GLU A 8 -16.53 11.04 16.48
C GLU A 8 -17.90 11.69 16.17
N GLY A 9 -18.11 12.94 16.59
CA GLY A 9 -19.34 13.70 16.30
C GLY A 9 -19.38 14.35 14.91
N LEU A 10 -18.23 14.52 14.25
CA LEU A 10 -18.13 15.28 12.99
C LEU A 10 -17.65 14.45 11.79
N ILE A 11 -16.84 13.42 12.02
CA ILE A 11 -16.17 12.67 10.99
C ILE A 11 -16.51 11.18 11.16
N PRO A 12 -17.19 10.56 10.19
CA PRO A 12 -17.45 9.12 10.24
C PRO A 12 -16.16 8.33 10.48
N SER A 13 -16.15 7.43 11.46
CA SER A 13 -14.98 6.67 11.92
C SER A 13 -13.83 7.52 12.49
N ALA A 14 -14.07 8.79 12.79
CA ALA A 14 -13.09 9.79 13.28
C ALA A 14 -11.83 9.92 12.41
N THR A 15 -11.91 9.54 11.13
CA THR A 15 -10.77 9.54 10.19
C THR A 15 -11.23 9.57 8.73
N GLN A 16 -10.38 10.07 7.83
CA GLN A 16 -10.58 9.96 6.37
C GLN A 16 -10.05 8.62 5.81
N THR A 17 -9.16 7.94 6.54
CA THR A 17 -8.54 6.69 6.12
C THR A 17 -8.66 5.65 7.22
N LEU A 18 -9.45 4.60 7.01
CA LEU A 18 -9.74 3.58 8.04
C LEU A 18 -8.47 2.99 8.67
N ALA A 19 -7.41 2.80 7.88
CA ALA A 19 -6.13 2.28 8.37
C ALA A 19 -5.38 3.23 9.33
N LYS A 20 -5.81 4.50 9.44
CA LYS A 20 -5.30 5.51 10.38
C LYS A 20 -6.27 5.77 11.54
N GLY A 21 -7.44 5.15 11.51
CA GLY A 21 -8.51 5.42 12.45
C GLY A 21 -8.27 4.84 13.84
N PRO A 22 -9.00 5.36 14.85
CA PRO A 22 -8.86 4.92 16.25
C PRO A 22 -9.07 3.41 16.45
N SER A 23 -9.86 2.76 15.58
CA SER A 23 -10.08 1.30 15.64
C SER A 23 -8.86 0.46 15.27
N GLN A 24 -7.81 1.07 14.71
CA GLN A 24 -6.57 0.39 14.33
C GLN A 24 -5.48 0.49 15.39
N HIS A 25 -5.76 1.19 16.46
CA HIS A 25 -4.88 1.40 17.60
C HIS A 25 -5.59 1.00 18.90
N VAL A 26 -4.83 0.59 19.92
CA VAL A 26 -5.38 0.21 21.23
C VAL A 26 -6.04 1.44 21.84
N ARG A 27 -7.37 1.44 21.88
CA ARG A 27 -8.17 2.59 22.31
C ARG A 27 -7.97 2.84 23.80
N GLY A 28 -7.78 4.11 24.15
CA GLY A 28 -7.53 4.56 25.52
C GLY A 28 -6.06 4.67 25.88
N ILE A 29 -5.15 4.08 25.09
CA ILE A 29 -3.69 4.11 25.35
C ILE A 29 -2.95 4.75 24.18
N ALA A 30 -3.27 4.34 22.94
CA ALA A 30 -2.55 4.80 21.78
C ALA A 30 -2.86 6.29 21.43
N PRO A 31 -1.89 7.03 20.87
CA PRO A 31 -2.14 8.35 20.34
C PRO A 31 -3.18 8.28 19.21
N VAL A 32 -4.05 9.29 19.12
CA VAL A 32 -5.11 9.31 18.11
C VAL A 32 -4.84 10.36 17.03
N PHE A 33 -4.25 11.50 17.40
CA PHE A 33 -4.01 12.60 16.49
C PHE A 33 -2.54 13.01 16.50
N ALA A 34 -1.99 13.13 15.29
CA ALA A 34 -0.67 13.70 15.08
C ALA A 34 -0.72 15.22 15.07
N LYS A 35 0.34 15.85 15.56
CA LYS A 35 0.58 17.31 15.52
C LYS A 35 1.63 17.68 14.48
N ARG A 36 2.71 16.90 14.40
CA ARG A 36 3.84 17.11 13.48
C ARG A 36 4.62 15.81 13.30
N GLY A 37 5.56 15.79 12.34
CA GLY A 37 6.50 14.69 12.15
C GLY A 37 7.82 15.21 11.57
N TYR A 38 8.91 14.46 11.77
CA TYR A 38 10.22 14.71 11.18
C TYR A 38 11.01 13.39 11.09
N GLY A 39 11.73 13.20 10.00
CA GLY A 39 12.46 11.95 9.76
C GLY A 39 11.55 10.72 9.91
N ALA A 40 11.86 9.81 10.81
CA ALA A 40 11.04 8.64 11.15
C ALA A 40 10.18 8.86 12.41
N THR A 41 10.08 10.07 12.93
CA THR A 41 9.38 10.39 14.18
C THR A 41 8.06 11.11 13.92
N ILE A 42 7.01 10.69 14.61
CA ILE A 42 5.73 11.40 14.68
C ILE A 42 5.54 11.95 16.09
N VAL A 43 4.95 13.14 16.20
CA VAL A 43 4.63 13.81 17.46
C VAL A 43 3.12 13.96 17.53
N ASP A 44 2.53 13.51 18.63
CA ASP A 44 1.10 13.62 18.85
C ASP A 44 0.67 15.01 19.38
N VAL A 45 -0.63 15.17 19.61
CA VAL A 45 -1.20 16.45 20.11
C VAL A 45 -0.85 16.75 21.56
N ASP A 46 -0.34 15.78 22.31
CA ASP A 46 0.11 15.89 23.68
C ASP A 46 1.65 16.02 23.77
N ASP A 47 2.30 16.31 22.63
CA ASP A 47 3.75 16.50 22.44
C ASP A 47 4.60 15.24 22.79
N GLN A 48 3.99 14.05 22.72
CA GLN A 48 4.74 12.78 22.84
C GLN A 48 5.31 12.38 21.48
N GLU A 49 6.57 11.94 21.49
CA GLU A 49 7.29 11.52 20.29
C GLU A 49 7.32 10.01 20.16
N TYR A 50 7.06 9.50 18.95
CA TYR A 50 7.09 8.07 18.64
C TYR A 50 7.91 7.82 17.39
N LEU A 51 8.73 6.76 17.41
CA LEU A 51 9.30 6.18 16.20
C LEU A 51 8.15 5.54 15.40
N ASP A 52 7.90 6.02 14.19
CA ASP A 52 6.71 5.64 13.40
C ASP A 52 7.04 4.59 12.34
N TYR A 53 6.57 3.36 12.55
CA TYR A 53 6.63 2.30 11.54
C TYR A 53 5.40 2.24 10.63
N THR A 54 4.45 3.14 10.78
CA THR A 54 3.28 3.24 9.90
C THR A 54 3.58 4.07 8.65
N MET A 55 4.43 5.08 8.79
CA MET A 55 4.85 6.02 7.74
C MET A 55 3.66 6.47 6.88
N ALA A 56 2.64 7.00 7.56
CA ALA A 56 1.38 7.48 6.98
C ALA A 56 0.64 6.42 6.12
N VAL A 57 0.84 5.12 6.37
CA VAL A 57 0.36 3.97 5.57
C VAL A 57 1.09 3.86 4.22
N GLY A 58 2.38 4.19 4.23
CA GLY A 58 3.32 3.89 3.15
C GLY A 58 3.75 5.00 2.19
N PRO A 59 3.19 6.22 2.17
CA PRO A 59 3.66 7.24 1.24
C PRO A 59 5.03 7.84 1.59
N LEU A 60 5.45 7.80 2.85
CA LEU A 60 6.69 8.46 3.29
C LEU A 60 7.90 7.52 3.13
N SER A 61 8.39 7.36 1.89
CA SER A 61 9.55 6.52 1.60
C SER A 61 10.87 7.13 2.07
N LEU A 62 10.96 8.46 2.13
CA LEU A 62 12.15 9.18 2.61
C LEU A 62 12.00 9.57 4.08
N GLY A 63 10.79 9.84 4.55
CA GLY A 63 10.50 10.27 5.92
C GLY A 63 9.68 11.56 5.95
N TYR A 64 9.29 11.98 7.15
CA TYR A 64 8.57 13.25 7.40
C TYR A 64 9.49 14.44 7.22
N CYS A 65 8.96 15.53 6.66
CA CYS A 65 9.66 16.81 6.50
C CYS A 65 11.08 16.61 5.93
N PHE A 66 11.19 15.80 4.87
CA PHE A 66 12.47 15.51 4.25
C PHE A 66 12.96 16.77 3.52
N PRO A 67 14.17 17.30 3.85
CA PRO A 67 14.56 18.65 3.46
C PRO A 67 14.50 18.90 1.95
N GLU A 68 15.03 18.01 1.13
CA GLU A 68 15.09 18.16 -0.32
C GLU A 68 13.71 18.22 -0.96
N ILE A 69 12.74 17.48 -0.40
CA ILE A 69 11.37 17.47 -0.88
C ILE A 69 10.63 18.74 -0.44
N ASP A 70 10.77 19.09 0.83
CA ASP A 70 10.17 20.29 1.39
C ASP A 70 10.68 21.57 0.69
N ASP A 71 11.97 21.65 0.38
CA ASP A 71 12.56 22.80 -0.32
C ASP A 71 12.07 22.90 -1.76
N ALA A 72 11.92 21.77 -2.47
CA ALA A 72 11.32 21.74 -3.80
C ALA A 72 9.85 22.22 -3.78
N ILE A 73 9.08 21.81 -2.79
CA ILE A 73 7.69 22.27 -2.59
C ILE A 73 7.64 23.77 -2.31
N ARG A 74 8.49 24.27 -1.39
CA ARG A 74 8.55 25.71 -1.04
C ARG A 74 8.95 26.55 -2.24
N GLY A 75 9.95 26.13 -3.02
CA GLY A 75 10.39 26.83 -4.22
C GLY A 75 9.28 26.88 -5.29
N GLN A 76 8.51 25.81 -5.44
CA GLN A 76 7.40 25.80 -6.38
C GLN A 76 6.19 26.62 -5.88
N LEU A 77 5.97 26.67 -4.56
CA LEU A 77 4.89 27.46 -3.95
C LEU A 77 5.01 28.95 -4.31
N ASP A 78 6.23 29.48 -4.36
CA ASP A 78 6.51 30.87 -4.74
C ASP A 78 6.15 31.17 -6.23
N ASN A 79 6.09 30.14 -7.06
CA ASN A 79 5.75 30.23 -8.48
C ASN A 79 4.26 29.96 -8.79
N GLY A 80 3.51 29.42 -7.81
CA GLY A 80 2.08 29.07 -7.95
C GLY A 80 1.82 27.58 -8.02
N ILE A 81 0.55 27.20 -7.84
CA ILE A 81 0.13 25.81 -7.60
C ILE A 81 -0.65 25.22 -8.77
N VAL A 82 -1.62 25.96 -9.30
CA VAL A 82 -2.52 25.52 -10.39
C VAL A 82 -2.63 26.64 -11.42
N PHE A 83 -2.52 26.25 -12.69
CA PHE A 83 -2.46 27.22 -13.80
C PHE A 83 -3.59 26.97 -14.81
N SER A 84 -3.87 28.00 -15.62
CA SER A 84 -4.81 27.88 -16.75
C SER A 84 -4.19 27.20 -17.98
N LEU A 85 -2.88 26.92 -17.95
CA LEU A 85 -2.13 26.22 -18.96
C LEU A 85 -1.41 25.02 -18.34
N PRO A 86 -1.08 23.97 -19.12
CA PRO A 86 -0.20 22.91 -18.64
C PRO A 86 1.14 23.48 -18.16
N HIS A 87 1.69 22.91 -17.12
CA HIS A 87 2.97 23.35 -16.56
C HIS A 87 4.10 22.45 -17.06
N HIS A 88 5.31 23.00 -17.25
CA HIS A 88 6.46 22.22 -17.74
C HIS A 88 6.85 21.04 -16.83
N LEU A 89 6.61 21.14 -15.52
CA LEU A 89 6.83 20.02 -14.59
C LEU A 89 6.03 18.76 -14.97
N GLU A 90 4.88 18.89 -15.64
CA GLU A 90 4.14 17.72 -16.13
C GLU A 90 4.98 16.92 -17.13
N VAL A 91 5.68 17.62 -18.03
CA VAL A 91 6.57 17.00 -19.02
C VAL A 91 7.83 16.44 -18.37
N GLU A 92 8.45 17.18 -17.46
CA GLU A 92 9.69 16.78 -16.79
C GLU A 92 9.46 15.53 -15.94
N VAL A 93 8.41 15.50 -15.11
CA VAL A 93 8.09 14.34 -14.26
C VAL A 93 7.66 13.14 -15.09
N ALA A 94 6.88 13.35 -16.18
CA ALA A 94 6.53 12.27 -17.09
C ALA A 94 7.77 11.67 -17.76
N THR A 95 8.74 12.52 -18.14
CA THR A 95 10.02 12.06 -18.70
C THR A 95 10.81 11.25 -17.69
N LEU A 96 10.94 11.73 -16.44
CA LEU A 96 11.62 10.99 -15.37
C LEU A 96 10.97 9.61 -15.14
N ILE A 97 9.65 9.54 -15.08
CA ILE A 97 8.93 8.27 -14.88
C ILE A 97 9.24 7.32 -16.05
N ARG A 98 9.18 7.79 -17.29
CA ARG A 98 9.49 6.99 -18.48
C ARG A 98 10.94 6.46 -18.44
N ASP A 99 11.87 7.26 -17.93
CA ASP A 99 13.29 6.91 -17.93
C ASP A 99 13.65 5.91 -16.82
N VAL A 100 12.88 5.86 -15.72
CA VAL A 100 13.15 4.97 -14.58
C VAL A 100 12.22 3.75 -14.51
N VAL A 101 11.03 3.81 -15.11
CA VAL A 101 10.06 2.71 -15.05
C VAL A 101 10.05 1.93 -16.35
N PRO A 102 10.28 0.61 -16.33
CA PRO A 102 10.24 -0.21 -17.54
C PRO A 102 8.89 -0.15 -18.26
N ASN A 103 8.90 -0.20 -19.61
CA ASN A 103 7.71 -0.32 -20.45
C ASN A 103 6.74 0.88 -20.39
N VAL A 104 7.22 2.07 -20.04
CA VAL A 104 6.41 3.30 -20.02
C VAL A 104 6.63 4.11 -21.29
N GLU A 105 5.55 4.32 -22.07
CA GLU A 105 5.55 5.14 -23.29
C GLU A 105 4.69 6.40 -23.11
N ARG A 106 3.62 6.33 -22.31
CA ARG A 106 2.70 7.43 -21.97
C ARG A 106 2.47 7.52 -20.48
N VAL A 107 2.24 8.74 -20.01
CA VAL A 107 2.04 9.06 -18.58
C VAL A 107 0.86 10.01 -18.42
N ARG A 108 0.01 9.78 -17.43
CA ARG A 108 -1.07 10.68 -17.01
C ARG A 108 -1.12 10.79 -15.50
N PHE A 109 -1.31 12.00 -14.98
CA PHE A 109 -1.35 12.30 -13.54
C PHE A 109 -2.76 12.44 -13.01
N SER A 110 -2.95 12.04 -11.74
CA SER A 110 -4.13 12.26 -10.91
C SER A 110 -3.73 12.43 -9.45
N LYS A 111 -4.68 12.35 -8.52
CA LYS A 111 -4.43 12.59 -7.08
C LYS A 111 -4.52 11.35 -6.23
N THR A 112 -5.40 10.41 -6.54
CA THR A 112 -5.60 9.21 -5.73
C THR A 112 -5.31 7.94 -6.51
N GLY A 113 -4.84 6.89 -5.80
CA GLY A 113 -4.65 5.59 -6.42
C GLY A 113 -5.92 5.01 -7.03
N ALA A 114 -7.09 5.25 -6.39
CA ALA A 114 -8.37 4.81 -6.91
C ALA A 114 -8.70 5.40 -8.28
N ASP A 115 -8.33 6.67 -8.54
CA ASP A 115 -8.54 7.34 -9.83
C ASP A 115 -7.81 6.61 -10.95
N VAL A 116 -6.50 6.38 -10.77
CA VAL A 116 -5.64 5.84 -11.83
C VAL A 116 -5.92 4.36 -12.10
N VAL A 117 -6.23 3.56 -11.06
CA VAL A 117 -6.61 2.16 -11.29
C VAL A 117 -7.97 2.07 -12.00
N SER A 118 -8.92 2.93 -11.66
CA SER A 118 -10.21 2.99 -12.36
C SER A 118 -10.07 3.46 -13.81
N ALA A 119 -9.16 4.39 -14.07
CA ALA A 119 -8.83 4.82 -15.43
C ALA A 119 -8.18 3.70 -16.23
N ALA A 120 -7.26 2.92 -15.62
CA ALA A 120 -6.67 1.74 -16.23
C ALA A 120 -7.73 0.70 -16.63
N VAL A 121 -8.68 0.42 -15.74
CA VAL A 121 -9.82 -0.47 -16.01
C VAL A 121 -10.67 0.05 -17.18
N ARG A 122 -10.96 1.35 -17.23
CA ARG A 122 -11.73 1.95 -18.33
C ARG A 122 -10.99 1.87 -19.65
N LEU A 123 -9.70 2.15 -19.66
CA LEU A 123 -8.84 2.04 -20.84
C LEU A 123 -8.76 0.60 -21.35
N ALA A 124 -8.57 -0.37 -20.45
CA ALA A 124 -8.53 -1.78 -20.81
C ALA A 124 -9.84 -2.24 -21.49
N ARG A 125 -10.99 -1.83 -20.94
CA ARG A 125 -12.31 -2.10 -21.55
C ARG A 125 -12.44 -1.47 -22.93
N ALA A 126 -12.07 -0.20 -23.07
CA ALA A 126 -12.13 0.51 -24.35
C ALA A 126 -11.20 -0.10 -25.40
N HIS A 127 -9.97 -0.44 -25.01
CA HIS A 127 -8.97 -1.02 -25.92
C HIS A 127 -9.38 -2.43 -26.39
N THR A 128 -9.87 -3.27 -25.50
CA THR A 128 -10.24 -4.66 -25.84
C THR A 128 -11.65 -4.83 -26.38
N GLY A 129 -12.55 -3.86 -26.17
CA GLY A 129 -13.99 -3.98 -26.42
C GLY A 129 -14.71 -4.95 -25.49
N ARG A 130 -14.07 -5.38 -24.40
CA ARG A 130 -14.57 -6.37 -23.42
C ARG A 130 -14.99 -5.67 -22.12
N SER A 131 -15.78 -6.38 -21.28
CA SER A 131 -16.45 -5.74 -20.14
C SER A 131 -15.92 -6.18 -18.79
N THR A 132 -15.52 -7.45 -18.63
CA THR A 132 -15.22 -8.00 -17.31
C THR A 132 -13.79 -7.75 -16.86
N ILE A 133 -13.61 -7.64 -15.55
CA ILE A 133 -12.31 -7.46 -14.89
C ILE A 133 -12.10 -8.62 -13.91
N VAL A 134 -10.87 -9.10 -13.85
CA VAL A 134 -10.44 -10.10 -12.88
C VAL A 134 -9.34 -9.48 -12.02
N CYS A 135 -9.48 -9.51 -10.68
CA CYS A 135 -8.55 -8.78 -9.81
C CYS A 135 -8.13 -9.56 -8.56
N CYS A 136 -6.94 -9.20 -8.03
CA CYS A 136 -6.44 -9.69 -6.76
C CYS A 136 -5.69 -8.57 -6.03
N GLY A 137 -6.06 -8.28 -4.79
CA GLY A 137 -5.45 -7.22 -4.00
C GLY A 137 -6.46 -6.16 -3.58
N TYR A 138 -5.98 -4.98 -3.21
CA TYR A 138 -6.79 -3.81 -2.86
C TYR A 138 -6.59 -2.69 -3.90
N HIS A 139 -7.67 -2.21 -4.53
CA HIS A 139 -7.60 -1.30 -5.65
C HIS A 139 -8.43 -0.02 -5.47
N GLY A 140 -8.54 0.46 -4.25
CA GLY A 140 -9.27 1.69 -3.94
C GLY A 140 -10.74 1.45 -3.61
N TRP A 141 -11.55 2.51 -3.72
CA TRP A 141 -12.93 2.53 -3.23
C TRP A 141 -13.99 2.68 -4.33
N HIS A 142 -13.60 2.76 -5.60
CA HIS A 142 -14.54 2.92 -6.71
C HIS A 142 -15.38 1.65 -6.93
N ASP A 143 -16.57 1.84 -7.48
CA ASP A 143 -17.63 0.84 -7.58
C ASP A 143 -17.19 -0.49 -8.21
N TRP A 144 -16.36 -0.42 -9.26
CA TRP A 144 -15.89 -1.60 -9.98
C TRP A 144 -15.16 -2.59 -9.05
N TYR A 145 -14.39 -2.06 -8.08
CA TYR A 145 -13.62 -2.87 -7.14
C TYR A 145 -14.40 -3.15 -5.83
N ILE A 146 -15.00 -2.10 -5.20
CA ILE A 146 -15.75 -2.30 -3.94
C ILE A 146 -16.94 -3.23 -4.13
N GLY A 147 -17.47 -3.32 -5.35
CA GLY A 147 -18.54 -4.25 -5.71
C GLY A 147 -18.25 -5.73 -5.41
N VAL A 148 -16.97 -6.15 -5.32
CA VAL A 148 -16.57 -7.52 -4.95
C VAL A 148 -16.32 -7.73 -3.46
N THR A 149 -16.51 -6.70 -2.63
CA THR A 149 -16.23 -6.74 -1.19
C THR A 149 -17.51 -6.82 -0.35
N ASP A 150 -17.39 -7.08 0.96
CA ASP A 150 -18.51 -7.06 1.91
C ASP A 150 -19.14 -5.67 2.11
N ARG A 151 -18.49 -4.60 1.61
CA ARG A 151 -18.90 -3.20 1.77
C ARG A 151 -19.48 -2.60 0.50
N HIS A 152 -20.20 -3.36 -0.26
CA HIS A 152 -20.75 -2.99 -1.57
C HIS A 152 -22.13 -2.29 -1.52
N ALA A 153 -22.62 -1.90 -0.35
CA ALA A 153 -23.89 -1.20 -0.23
C ALA A 153 -23.93 0.07 -1.12
N GLY A 154 -24.99 0.22 -1.90
CA GLY A 154 -25.15 1.33 -2.85
C GLY A 154 -24.62 1.03 -4.27
N ILE A 155 -23.93 -0.10 -4.50
CA ILE A 155 -23.43 -0.46 -5.83
C ILE A 155 -24.43 -1.36 -6.53
N PRO A 156 -24.94 -0.99 -7.73
CA PRO A 156 -25.87 -1.80 -8.50
C PRO A 156 -25.29 -3.19 -8.85
N GLN A 157 -26.17 -4.19 -8.89
CA GLN A 157 -25.77 -5.56 -9.23
C GLN A 157 -25.09 -5.65 -10.60
N SER A 158 -25.56 -4.89 -11.60
CA SER A 158 -25.00 -4.83 -12.94
C SER A 158 -23.53 -4.38 -12.97
N ILE A 159 -23.09 -3.53 -12.04
CA ILE A 159 -21.68 -3.17 -11.91
C ILE A 159 -20.89 -4.27 -11.20
N ARG A 160 -21.48 -4.85 -10.16
CA ARG A 160 -20.87 -5.94 -9.40
C ARG A 160 -20.62 -7.17 -10.26
N ASP A 161 -21.49 -7.45 -11.24
CA ASP A 161 -21.40 -8.62 -12.13
C ASP A 161 -20.24 -8.52 -13.15
N LEU A 162 -19.60 -7.36 -13.26
CA LEU A 162 -18.48 -7.11 -14.17
C LEU A 162 -17.09 -7.32 -13.54
N THR A 163 -17.01 -7.73 -12.26
CA THR A 163 -15.71 -7.92 -11.62
C THR A 163 -15.69 -9.23 -10.83
N PHE A 164 -14.63 -10.00 -11.04
CA PHE A 164 -14.37 -11.28 -10.38
C PHE A 164 -13.00 -11.22 -9.69
N THR A 165 -12.74 -12.17 -8.80
CA THR A 165 -11.47 -12.23 -8.04
C THR A 165 -10.81 -13.59 -8.22
N PHE A 166 -9.50 -13.63 -8.01
CA PHE A 166 -8.71 -14.86 -7.98
C PHE A 166 -7.81 -14.89 -6.73
N ALA A 167 -7.30 -16.07 -6.40
CA ALA A 167 -6.33 -16.24 -5.31
C ALA A 167 -4.91 -15.95 -5.80
N TYR A 168 -4.12 -15.22 -4.99
CA TYR A 168 -2.72 -14.95 -5.28
C TYR A 168 -1.90 -16.25 -5.25
N ASN A 169 -0.91 -16.39 -6.14
CA ASN A 169 -0.10 -17.60 -6.35
C ASN A 169 -0.89 -18.84 -6.82
N ASP A 170 -2.09 -18.67 -7.35
CA ASP A 170 -2.94 -19.76 -7.85
C ASP A 170 -3.37 -19.49 -9.29
N VAL A 171 -2.60 -20.03 -10.25
CA VAL A 171 -2.87 -19.89 -11.69
C VAL A 171 -4.20 -20.53 -12.09
N GLU A 172 -4.60 -21.64 -11.45
CA GLU A 172 -5.88 -22.30 -11.74
C GLU A 172 -7.07 -21.43 -11.36
N SER A 173 -6.95 -20.70 -10.24
CA SER A 173 -7.98 -19.71 -9.86
C SER A 173 -8.10 -18.57 -10.87
N VAL A 174 -6.97 -18.14 -11.47
CA VAL A 174 -6.98 -17.13 -12.56
C VAL A 174 -7.67 -17.69 -13.79
N LEU A 175 -7.30 -18.89 -14.24
CA LEU A 175 -7.90 -19.55 -15.42
C LEU A 175 -9.39 -19.76 -15.26
N SER A 176 -9.85 -20.07 -14.03
CA SER A 176 -11.26 -20.21 -13.70
C SER A 176 -12.02 -18.87 -13.66
N ALA A 177 -11.33 -17.76 -13.43
CA ALA A 177 -11.94 -16.44 -13.32
C ALA A 177 -12.05 -15.71 -14.65
N ILE A 178 -11.19 -15.99 -15.64
CA ILE A 178 -11.16 -15.34 -16.95
C ILE A 178 -12.11 -16.03 -17.94
N ASP A 179 -12.59 -15.26 -18.92
CA ASP A 179 -13.35 -15.72 -20.07
C ASP A 179 -13.07 -14.83 -21.29
N ASP A 180 -13.82 -15.04 -22.38
CA ASP A 180 -13.65 -14.29 -23.64
C ASP A 180 -14.04 -12.80 -23.52
N ASP A 181 -14.86 -12.43 -22.50
CA ASP A 181 -15.23 -11.04 -22.20
C ASP A 181 -14.30 -10.39 -21.16
N THR A 182 -13.20 -11.04 -20.79
CA THR A 182 -12.24 -10.47 -19.81
C THR A 182 -11.35 -9.41 -20.47
N ALA A 183 -11.51 -8.15 -20.04
CA ALA A 183 -10.75 -7.01 -20.51
C ALA A 183 -9.36 -6.88 -19.86
N ALA A 184 -9.29 -7.10 -18.53
CA ALA A 184 -8.04 -6.95 -17.79
C ALA A 184 -7.92 -7.89 -16.61
N ILE A 185 -6.68 -8.23 -16.28
CA ILE A 185 -6.25 -8.74 -14.99
C ILE A 185 -5.56 -7.59 -14.24
N VAL A 186 -6.08 -7.26 -13.06
CA VAL A 186 -5.57 -6.18 -12.19
C VAL A 186 -5.08 -6.78 -10.88
N LEU A 187 -3.81 -6.55 -10.52
CA LEU A 187 -3.29 -7.04 -9.26
C LEU A 187 -2.22 -6.12 -8.65
N GLU A 188 -2.10 -6.18 -7.32
CA GLU A 188 -0.86 -5.79 -6.65
C GLU A 188 0.17 -6.89 -6.96
N PRO A 189 1.32 -6.59 -7.63
CA PRO A 189 2.30 -7.63 -8.02
C PRO A 189 2.80 -8.45 -6.84
N THR A 190 2.82 -7.84 -5.66
CA THR A 190 3.02 -8.48 -4.37
C THR A 190 2.48 -7.58 -3.26
N VAL A 191 2.08 -8.17 -2.14
CA VAL A 191 1.68 -7.44 -0.91
C VAL A 191 2.53 -7.88 0.27
N VAL A 192 2.49 -9.14 0.61
CA VAL A 192 3.18 -9.77 1.74
C VAL A 192 3.90 -11.04 1.28
N GLU A 193 3.26 -11.80 0.41
CA GLU A 193 3.79 -13.04 -0.14
C GLU A 193 4.49 -12.75 -1.47
N SER A 194 5.66 -13.35 -1.66
CA SER A 194 6.35 -13.30 -2.94
C SER A 194 5.60 -14.12 -4.00
N PRO A 195 5.67 -13.74 -5.28
CA PRO A 195 5.18 -14.61 -6.33
C PRO A 195 5.99 -15.91 -6.35
N GLU A 196 5.28 -17.04 -6.38
CA GLU A 196 5.84 -18.38 -6.37
C GLU A 196 5.66 -19.03 -7.75
N ASN A 197 6.50 -20.03 -8.06
CA ASN A 197 6.35 -20.89 -9.24
C ASN A 197 6.15 -20.12 -10.57
N ASN A 198 6.84 -19.00 -10.75
CA ASN A 198 6.70 -18.11 -11.92
C ASN A 198 5.30 -17.50 -12.11
N PHE A 199 4.55 -17.30 -11.02
CA PHE A 199 3.17 -16.81 -11.07
C PHE A 199 2.99 -15.54 -11.93
N LEU A 200 3.83 -14.52 -11.75
CA LEU A 200 3.71 -13.27 -12.53
C LEU A 200 4.05 -13.47 -14.03
N GLN A 201 5.03 -14.34 -14.34
CA GLN A 201 5.38 -14.71 -15.70
C GLN A 201 4.24 -15.48 -16.39
N ASP A 202 3.57 -16.37 -15.66
CA ASP A 202 2.42 -17.10 -16.15
C ASP A 202 1.22 -16.17 -16.39
N LEU A 203 0.98 -15.19 -15.50
CA LEU A 203 -0.02 -14.16 -15.74
C LEU A 203 0.27 -13.35 -17.00
N ARG A 204 1.53 -12.95 -17.21
CA ARG A 204 1.92 -12.23 -18.44
C ARG A 204 1.62 -13.04 -19.68
N ARG A 205 2.02 -14.32 -19.68
CA ARG A 205 1.77 -15.23 -20.82
C ARG A 205 0.27 -15.43 -21.06
N ILE A 206 -0.52 -15.67 -20.02
CA ILE A 206 -1.99 -15.80 -20.13
C ILE A 206 -2.59 -14.53 -20.75
N CYS A 207 -2.16 -13.36 -20.32
CA CYS A 207 -2.62 -12.08 -20.86
C CYS A 207 -2.27 -11.92 -22.34
N ASP A 208 -1.02 -12.26 -22.74
CA ASP A 208 -0.57 -12.23 -24.11
C ASP A 208 -1.36 -13.18 -25.02
N ASP A 209 -1.54 -14.43 -24.59
CA ASP A 209 -2.24 -15.47 -25.34
C ASP A 209 -3.74 -15.17 -25.53
N ARG A 210 -4.36 -14.50 -24.58
CA ARG A 210 -5.80 -14.19 -24.56
C ARG A 210 -6.13 -12.76 -24.99
N GLY A 211 -5.14 -11.90 -25.24
CA GLY A 211 -5.34 -10.47 -25.51
C GLY A 211 -6.03 -9.76 -24.33
N ILE A 212 -5.66 -10.10 -23.10
CA ILE A 212 -6.11 -9.48 -21.85
C ILE A 212 -5.08 -8.44 -21.44
N ILE A 213 -5.51 -7.27 -20.98
CA ILE A 213 -4.59 -6.23 -20.49
C ILE A 213 -4.14 -6.57 -19.07
N LEU A 214 -2.82 -6.65 -18.86
CA LEU A 214 -2.23 -6.81 -17.53
C LEU A 214 -2.01 -5.44 -16.89
N VAL A 215 -2.62 -5.22 -15.73
CA VAL A 215 -2.50 -3.96 -14.96
C VAL A 215 -1.83 -4.25 -13.63
N PHE A 216 -0.69 -3.61 -13.37
CA PHE A 216 -0.03 -3.65 -12.08
C PHE A 216 -0.42 -2.43 -11.24
N ASP A 217 -1.00 -2.72 -10.08
CA ASP A 217 -1.20 -1.74 -9.02
C ASP A 217 0.06 -1.69 -8.15
N GLU A 218 0.92 -0.73 -8.46
CA GLU A 218 2.21 -0.52 -7.80
C GLU A 218 2.11 0.54 -6.68
N MET A 219 0.94 0.68 -6.04
CA MET A 219 0.71 1.72 -5.04
C MET A 219 1.64 1.63 -3.84
N TRP A 220 2.10 0.45 -3.47
CA TRP A 220 3.09 0.33 -2.41
C TRP A 220 4.44 -0.20 -2.87
N THR A 221 4.50 -0.95 -3.97
CA THR A 221 5.72 -1.56 -4.52
C THR A 221 6.57 -0.56 -5.29
N GLY A 222 5.92 0.36 -6.00
CA GLY A 222 6.60 1.38 -6.79
C GLY A 222 7.46 2.29 -5.92
N PHE A 223 8.68 2.58 -6.38
CA PHE A 223 9.67 3.40 -5.67
C PHE A 223 10.01 2.87 -4.25
N ARG A 224 9.78 1.57 -4.01
CA ARG A 224 10.05 0.92 -2.73
C ARG A 224 10.79 -0.41 -2.85
N LEU A 225 10.41 -1.29 -3.78
CA LEU A 225 11.13 -2.55 -4.04
C LEU A 225 12.30 -2.35 -5.01
N ALA A 226 12.09 -1.51 -6.00
CA ALA A 226 13.06 -1.00 -6.95
C ALA A 226 12.60 0.39 -7.40
N LEU A 227 13.44 1.15 -8.07
CA LEU A 227 13.10 2.48 -8.57
C LEU A 227 11.96 2.39 -9.60
N GLY A 228 12.03 1.42 -10.52
CA GLY A 228 10.99 1.11 -11.49
C GLY A 228 9.89 0.17 -10.97
N GLY A 229 9.83 -0.06 -9.64
CA GLY A 229 8.79 -0.85 -8.99
C GLY A 229 8.95 -2.36 -9.10
N ALA A 230 7.85 -3.09 -8.91
CA ALA A 230 7.82 -4.55 -8.95
C ALA A 230 8.12 -5.09 -10.36
N GLN A 231 7.81 -4.34 -11.42
CA GLN A 231 8.18 -4.72 -12.79
C GLN A 231 9.68 -4.90 -12.96
N GLU A 232 10.47 -3.94 -12.44
CA GLU A 232 11.93 -4.03 -12.43
C GLU A 232 12.39 -5.18 -11.52
N TYR A 233 11.84 -5.25 -10.32
CA TYR A 233 12.23 -6.22 -9.29
C TYR A 233 12.02 -7.68 -9.74
N TYR A 234 10.91 -7.98 -10.42
CA TYR A 234 10.57 -9.35 -10.87
C TYR A 234 10.84 -9.60 -12.35
N GLY A 235 11.22 -8.59 -13.12
CA GLY A 235 11.46 -8.72 -14.55
C GLY A 235 10.19 -9.03 -15.37
N VAL A 236 9.00 -8.65 -14.89
CA VAL A 236 7.72 -8.86 -15.58
C VAL A 236 7.09 -7.51 -15.92
N ARG A 237 6.70 -7.32 -17.18
CA ARG A 237 6.15 -6.05 -17.69
C ARG A 237 4.64 -6.11 -17.78
N ALA A 238 3.96 -5.16 -17.15
CA ALA A 238 2.53 -4.94 -17.32
C ALA A 238 2.27 -4.05 -18.57
N ASP A 239 1.04 -4.06 -19.05
CA ASP A 239 0.59 -3.16 -20.12
C ASP A 239 0.28 -1.76 -19.58
N LEU A 240 -0.32 -1.69 -18.40
CA LEU A 240 -0.62 -0.46 -17.66
C LEU A 240 -0.11 -0.58 -16.22
N ILE A 241 0.42 0.51 -15.70
CA ILE A 241 1.00 0.57 -14.35
C ILE A 241 0.41 1.78 -13.61
N CYS A 242 0.05 1.56 -12.33
CA CYS A 242 -0.53 2.57 -11.47
C CYS A 242 0.38 2.85 -10.27
N PHE A 243 0.90 4.07 -10.15
CA PHE A 243 1.72 4.51 -9.02
C PHE A 243 1.01 5.55 -8.16
N SER A 244 1.39 5.64 -6.88
CA SER A 244 1.06 6.71 -5.95
C SER A 244 2.02 6.64 -4.75
N LYS A 245 1.59 7.15 -3.58
CA LYS A 245 2.31 7.03 -2.29
C LYS A 245 3.78 7.46 -2.36
N ALA A 246 4.71 6.48 -2.46
CA ALA A 246 6.15 6.70 -2.37
C ALA A 246 6.70 7.67 -3.42
N ILE A 247 6.07 7.77 -4.59
CA ILE A 247 6.56 8.59 -5.71
C ILE A 247 6.74 10.08 -5.37
N ALA A 248 5.93 10.61 -4.43
CA ALA A 248 5.95 12.02 -4.06
C ALA A 248 6.12 12.26 -2.54
N ASN A 249 6.66 11.28 -1.83
CA ASN A 249 6.98 11.33 -0.39
C ASN A 249 5.91 12.03 0.47
N GLY A 250 4.63 11.69 0.27
CA GLY A 250 3.51 12.20 1.08
C GLY A 250 2.63 13.22 0.39
N MET A 251 3.08 13.87 -0.69
CA MET A 251 2.21 14.72 -1.52
C MET A 251 1.22 13.88 -2.33
N PRO A 252 -0.02 14.36 -2.52
CA PRO A 252 -1.08 13.62 -3.20
C PRO A 252 -0.85 13.60 -4.72
N LEU A 253 -0.12 12.60 -5.20
CA LEU A 253 0.08 12.31 -6.61
C LEU A 253 -0.21 10.85 -6.90
N SER A 254 -0.88 10.59 -8.01
CA SER A 254 -1.00 9.27 -8.61
C SER A 254 -0.73 9.34 -10.10
N VAL A 255 -0.26 8.24 -10.66
CA VAL A 255 0.23 8.14 -12.03
C VAL A 255 -0.37 6.90 -12.66
N LEU A 256 -0.98 7.07 -13.82
CA LEU A 256 -1.25 5.99 -14.77
C LEU A 256 -0.25 6.11 -15.91
N CYS A 257 0.44 5.02 -16.19
CA CYS A 257 1.40 4.97 -17.29
C CYS A 257 1.43 3.58 -17.94
N GLY A 258 2.05 3.46 -19.11
CA GLY A 258 2.16 2.21 -19.84
C GLY A 258 2.24 2.39 -21.34
N ARG A 259 1.71 1.41 -22.07
CA ARG A 259 1.75 1.31 -23.54
C ARG A 259 1.00 2.45 -24.22
N ALA A 260 1.58 3.00 -25.28
CA ALA A 260 1.01 4.11 -26.04
C ALA A 260 -0.33 3.73 -26.68
N ASP A 261 -0.41 2.57 -27.33
CA ASP A 261 -1.61 2.12 -28.05
C ASP A 261 -2.86 1.96 -27.14
N ILE A 262 -2.66 1.78 -25.85
CA ILE A 262 -3.75 1.75 -24.85
C ILE A 262 -4.03 3.15 -24.33
N MET A 263 -2.98 3.89 -23.95
CA MET A 263 -3.09 5.20 -23.32
C MET A 263 -3.59 6.29 -24.28
N ASP A 264 -3.28 6.19 -25.57
CA ASP A 264 -3.69 7.15 -26.60
C ASP A 264 -5.22 7.14 -26.85
N ARG A 265 -5.96 6.11 -26.35
CA ARG A 265 -7.44 6.10 -26.26
C ARG A 265 -7.99 7.30 -25.45
N LEU A 266 -7.18 7.90 -24.57
CA LEU A 266 -7.55 9.13 -23.86
C LEU A 266 -7.67 10.36 -24.77
N GLU A 267 -7.07 10.31 -25.94
CA GLU A 267 -7.18 11.36 -26.98
C GLU A 267 -8.34 11.12 -27.94
N GLU A 268 -8.83 9.86 -28.03
CA GLU A 268 -9.83 9.44 -28.99
C GLU A 268 -11.24 9.41 -28.41
N ASP A 269 -11.53 8.46 -27.52
CA ASP A 269 -12.89 8.14 -27.09
C ASP A 269 -13.03 7.85 -25.57
N VAL A 270 -11.93 7.79 -24.81
CA VAL A 270 -11.98 7.59 -23.36
C VAL A 270 -11.84 8.92 -22.63
N PHE A 271 -12.92 9.36 -22.01
CA PHE A 271 -12.91 10.58 -21.22
C PHE A 271 -12.41 10.33 -19.80
N TRP A 272 -11.27 10.95 -19.45
CA TRP A 272 -10.75 11.01 -18.10
C TRP A 272 -9.87 12.24 -17.90
N PHE A 273 -10.26 13.11 -16.97
CA PHE A 273 -9.44 14.23 -16.54
C PHE A 273 -9.72 14.59 -15.09
N THR A 274 -8.78 15.29 -14.45
CA THR A 274 -8.93 15.87 -13.13
C THR A 274 -8.39 17.29 -13.13
N THR A 275 -9.09 18.21 -12.46
CA THR A 275 -8.67 19.63 -12.37
C THR A 275 -7.29 19.78 -11.74
N PHE A 276 -6.96 18.94 -10.78
CA PHE A 276 -5.72 19.01 -10.01
C PHE A 276 -4.67 17.96 -10.43
N GLY A 277 -4.87 17.24 -11.53
CA GLY A 277 -3.93 16.21 -11.99
C GLY A 277 -2.50 16.73 -12.12
N GLY A 278 -2.34 17.87 -12.75
CA GLY A 278 -1.05 18.54 -12.98
C GLY A 278 -0.71 19.63 -11.98
N GLU A 279 -1.26 19.64 -10.73
CA GLU A 279 -0.86 20.64 -9.76
C GLU A 279 0.61 20.49 -9.36
N THR A 280 1.27 21.60 -9.23
CA THR A 280 2.73 21.65 -9.34
C THR A 280 3.48 21.32 -8.05
N LEU A 281 2.86 21.44 -6.87
CA LEU A 281 3.56 21.07 -5.63
C LEU A 281 3.80 19.59 -5.52
N SER A 282 2.80 18.77 -5.90
CA SER A 282 2.98 17.31 -5.98
C SER A 282 3.95 16.88 -7.06
N LEU A 283 3.97 17.59 -8.21
CA LEU A 283 4.93 17.32 -9.27
C LEU A 283 6.37 17.68 -8.86
N ALA A 284 6.57 18.84 -8.19
CA ALA A 284 7.87 19.22 -7.65
C ALA A 284 8.37 18.22 -6.59
N ALA A 285 7.48 17.75 -5.71
CA ALA A 285 7.79 16.72 -4.75
C ALA A 285 8.18 15.39 -5.41
N ALA A 286 7.46 14.97 -6.46
CA ALA A 286 7.77 13.74 -7.18
C ALA A 286 9.12 13.86 -7.92
N GLN A 287 9.37 14.98 -8.59
CA GLN A 287 10.64 15.26 -9.26
C GLN A 287 11.82 15.16 -8.27
N ALA A 288 11.71 15.84 -7.13
CA ALA A 288 12.74 15.81 -6.09
C ALA A 288 12.91 14.41 -5.49
N THR A 289 11.81 13.66 -5.26
CA THR A 289 11.85 12.30 -4.74
C THR A 289 12.57 11.36 -5.70
N ILE A 290 12.24 11.38 -7.00
CA ILE A 290 12.87 10.52 -8.01
C ILE A 290 14.37 10.87 -8.15
N HIS A 291 14.71 12.16 -8.25
CA HIS A 291 16.11 12.61 -8.32
C HIS A 291 16.91 12.19 -7.07
N PHE A 292 16.33 12.34 -5.88
CA PHE A 292 16.97 11.88 -4.65
C PHE A 292 17.26 10.38 -4.68
N MET A 293 16.26 9.58 -5.09
CA MET A 293 16.41 8.12 -5.18
C MET A 293 17.40 7.68 -6.26
N GLN A 294 17.54 8.44 -7.36
CA GLN A 294 18.57 8.19 -8.38
C GLN A 294 20.00 8.50 -7.87
N GLY A 295 20.12 9.51 -7.02
CA GLY A 295 21.43 9.94 -6.48
C GLY A 295 21.85 9.20 -5.20
N HIS A 296 20.95 8.48 -4.55
CA HIS A 296 21.18 7.83 -3.26
C HIS A 296 20.60 6.42 -3.25
N ASP A 297 21.30 5.49 -2.62
CA ASP A 297 20.86 4.09 -2.49
C ASP A 297 19.74 3.93 -1.45
N VAL A 298 18.57 4.54 -1.73
CA VAL A 298 17.39 4.45 -0.85
C VAL A 298 16.91 3.02 -0.72
N ILE A 299 16.81 2.30 -1.85
CA ILE A 299 16.29 0.91 -1.87
C ILE A 299 17.22 -0.02 -1.09
N GLY A 300 18.54 0.08 -1.32
CA GLY A 300 19.52 -0.71 -0.55
C GLY A 300 19.49 -0.38 0.94
N HIS A 301 19.32 0.88 1.32
CA HIS A 301 19.13 1.25 2.71
C HIS A 301 17.90 0.58 3.33
N LEU A 302 16.75 0.62 2.66
CA LEU A 302 15.53 -0.05 3.13
C LEU A 302 15.72 -1.56 3.28
N ASP A 303 16.46 -2.19 2.34
CA ASP A 303 16.79 -3.61 2.41
C ASP A 303 17.67 -3.93 3.63
N VAL A 304 18.73 -3.15 3.86
CA VAL A 304 19.67 -3.35 4.98
C VAL A 304 18.96 -3.23 6.33
N VAL A 305 18.25 -2.12 6.57
CA VAL A 305 17.60 -1.90 7.87
C VAL A 305 16.42 -2.86 8.08
N GLY A 306 15.72 -3.22 7.00
CA GLY A 306 14.61 -4.18 7.05
C GLY A 306 15.07 -5.61 7.34
N ARG A 307 16.13 -6.09 6.68
CA ARG A 307 16.72 -7.41 6.98
C ARG A 307 17.26 -7.51 8.41
N ARG A 308 17.86 -6.42 8.91
CA ARG A 308 18.31 -6.35 10.30
C ARG A 308 17.13 -6.56 11.25
N LEU A 309 16.02 -5.86 11.03
CA LEU A 309 14.81 -5.99 11.87
C LEU A 309 14.20 -7.39 11.78
N SER A 310 13.91 -7.86 10.57
CA SER A 310 13.24 -9.16 10.36
C SER A 310 14.11 -10.33 10.80
N GLY A 311 15.42 -10.26 10.57
CA GLY A 311 16.39 -11.26 11.04
C GLY A 311 16.43 -11.35 12.56
N ALA A 312 16.56 -10.21 13.24
CA ALA A 312 16.55 -10.18 14.70
C ALA A 312 15.23 -10.69 15.31
N LEU A 313 14.09 -10.37 14.72
CA LEU A 313 12.80 -10.91 15.17
C LEU A 313 12.71 -12.42 14.97
N LEU A 314 13.23 -12.95 13.87
CA LEU A 314 13.28 -14.39 13.60
C LEU A 314 14.16 -15.11 14.65
N GLU A 315 15.36 -14.59 14.94
CA GLU A 315 16.25 -15.12 15.97
C GLU A 315 15.60 -15.12 17.35
N LEU A 316 15.02 -13.98 17.76
CA LEU A 316 14.34 -13.85 19.05
C LEU A 316 13.16 -14.85 19.21
N THR A 317 12.35 -15.03 18.18
CA THR A 317 11.23 -15.98 18.24
C THR A 317 11.72 -17.42 18.33
N ALA A 318 12.81 -17.76 17.60
CA ALA A 318 13.43 -19.07 17.65
C ALA A 318 14.04 -19.37 19.03
N ASP A 319 14.79 -18.43 19.61
CA ASP A 319 15.43 -18.58 20.93
C ASP A 319 14.40 -18.76 22.05
N LEU A 320 13.24 -18.11 21.94
CA LEU A 320 12.13 -18.21 22.88
C LEU A 320 11.18 -19.39 22.62
N GLY A 321 11.40 -20.15 21.55
CA GLY A 321 10.53 -21.26 21.14
C GLY A 321 9.12 -20.80 20.72
N ILE A 322 8.95 -19.55 20.23
CA ILE A 322 7.68 -19.00 19.78
C ILE A 322 7.47 -19.37 18.31
N SER A 323 6.78 -20.47 18.05
CA SER A 323 6.52 -20.97 16.68
C SER A 323 5.27 -20.37 16.01
N TRP A 324 4.38 -19.75 16.80
CA TRP A 324 3.11 -19.20 16.32
C TRP A 324 3.17 -17.72 15.95
N LEU A 325 4.33 -17.04 16.11
CA LEU A 325 4.60 -15.69 15.69
C LEU A 325 5.78 -15.71 14.72
N TYR A 326 5.61 -15.14 13.54
CA TYR A 326 6.63 -15.10 12.49
C TYR A 326 6.50 -13.84 11.63
N THR A 327 7.55 -13.49 10.92
CA THR A 327 7.56 -12.34 10.01
C THR A 327 7.32 -12.79 8.57
N LYS A 328 6.56 -11.97 7.82
CA LYS A 328 6.35 -12.09 6.38
C LYS A 328 6.58 -10.75 5.69
N GLY A 329 6.73 -10.76 4.38
CA GLY A 329 6.85 -9.57 3.55
C GLY A 329 8.27 -9.31 3.09
N TYR A 330 8.52 -8.06 2.75
CA TYR A 330 9.79 -7.59 2.20
C TYR A 330 10.54 -6.76 3.24
N PRO A 331 11.87 -6.65 3.14
CA PRO A 331 12.64 -5.83 4.07
C PRO A 331 12.07 -4.41 4.22
N ALA A 332 11.70 -3.76 3.12
CA ALA A 332 11.09 -2.44 3.14
C ALA A 332 9.72 -2.37 3.81
N ARG A 333 9.04 -3.52 3.98
CA ARG A 333 7.73 -3.64 4.60
C ARG A 333 7.51 -5.04 5.18
N THR A 334 7.99 -5.24 6.39
CA THR A 334 7.80 -6.49 7.13
C THR A 334 6.50 -6.46 7.92
N MET A 335 5.78 -7.57 7.94
CA MET A 335 4.58 -7.78 8.73
C MET A 335 4.82 -8.87 9.78
N ILE A 336 4.34 -8.68 11.00
CA ILE A 336 4.23 -9.77 11.97
C ILE A 336 2.92 -10.50 11.71
N THR A 337 3.01 -11.82 11.60
CA THR A 337 1.88 -12.74 11.39
C THR A 337 1.80 -13.77 12.50
N TYR A 338 0.63 -14.37 12.65
CA TYR A 338 0.32 -15.26 13.76
C TYR A 338 -0.41 -16.50 13.28
N ASP A 339 -0.15 -17.64 13.93
CA ASP A 339 -1.00 -18.82 13.75
C ASP A 339 -2.32 -18.62 14.51
N SER A 340 -3.39 -18.41 13.76
CA SER A 340 -4.74 -18.18 14.32
C SER A 340 -5.34 -19.41 15.03
N ASN A 341 -4.76 -20.60 14.87
CA ASN A 341 -5.16 -21.78 15.63
C ASN A 341 -4.59 -21.77 17.06
N VAL A 342 -3.55 -20.97 17.31
CA VAL A 342 -2.89 -20.89 18.62
C VAL A 342 -3.29 -19.61 19.36
N VAL A 343 -3.41 -18.48 18.64
CA VAL A 343 -3.68 -17.17 19.26
C VAL A 343 -4.74 -16.40 18.48
N ASP A 344 -5.43 -15.47 19.15
CA ASP A 344 -6.24 -14.46 18.48
C ASP A 344 -5.31 -13.36 17.93
N PRO A 345 -5.21 -13.21 16.58
CA PRO A 345 -4.30 -12.25 15.96
C PRO A 345 -4.56 -10.79 16.37
N LEU A 346 -5.82 -10.41 16.61
CA LEU A 346 -6.16 -9.05 17.00
C LEU A 346 -5.74 -8.77 18.45
N ILE A 347 -5.85 -9.74 19.33
CA ILE A 347 -5.42 -9.60 20.73
C ILE A 347 -3.90 -9.54 20.83
N VAL A 348 -3.16 -10.41 20.11
CA VAL A 348 -1.68 -10.35 20.09
C VAL A 348 -1.22 -9.03 19.51
N ARG A 349 -1.80 -8.58 18.39
CA ARG A 349 -1.48 -7.29 17.79
C ARG A 349 -1.74 -6.13 18.73
N SER A 350 -2.85 -6.17 19.46
CA SER A 350 -3.19 -5.15 20.48
C SER A 350 -2.16 -5.11 21.61
N TYR A 351 -1.77 -6.26 22.10
CA TYR A 351 -0.76 -6.36 23.16
C TYR A 351 0.60 -5.82 22.69
N LEU A 352 1.05 -6.23 21.50
CA LEU A 352 2.29 -5.71 20.93
C LEU A 352 2.25 -4.19 20.73
N GLN A 353 1.13 -3.64 20.24
CA GLN A 353 0.98 -2.18 20.14
C GLN A 353 1.09 -1.49 21.49
N GLN A 354 0.35 -2.00 22.49
CA GLN A 354 0.37 -1.46 23.85
C GLN A 354 1.78 -1.43 24.41
N GLU A 355 2.49 -2.54 24.34
CA GLU A 355 3.82 -2.62 24.94
C GLU A 355 4.86 -1.81 24.13
N LEU A 356 4.80 -1.79 22.81
CA LEU A 356 5.70 -0.95 21.98
C LEU A 356 5.53 0.55 22.26
N LEU A 357 4.33 1.02 22.57
CA LEU A 357 4.09 2.41 22.97
C LEU A 357 4.85 2.80 24.25
N ARG A 358 5.12 1.88 25.16
CA ARG A 358 5.95 2.13 26.36
C ARG A 358 7.39 2.46 26.01
N TYR A 359 7.86 1.99 24.84
CA TYR A 359 9.17 2.28 24.26
C TYR A 359 9.11 3.45 23.26
N ALA A 360 7.98 4.18 23.23
CA ALA A 360 7.72 5.25 22.27
C ALA A 360 7.90 4.78 20.80
N ILE A 361 7.31 3.64 20.47
CA ILE A 361 7.27 3.06 19.11
C ILE A 361 5.81 2.96 18.68
N LEU A 362 5.46 3.60 17.57
CA LEU A 362 4.15 3.52 16.93
C LEU A 362 4.19 2.47 15.81
N TRP A 363 3.39 1.41 15.98
CA TRP A 363 3.31 0.29 15.06
C TRP A 363 1.86 -0.19 14.92
N ASN A 364 1.43 -0.58 13.71
CA ASN A 364 0.06 -1.01 13.44
C ASN A 364 -0.07 -2.39 12.77
N GLY A 365 0.96 -3.22 12.89
CA GLY A 365 1.00 -4.55 12.28
C GLY A 365 2.06 -4.68 11.18
N PHE A 366 2.49 -3.56 10.58
CA PHE A 366 3.55 -3.51 9.57
C PHE A 366 4.71 -2.64 10.06
N PHE A 367 5.92 -3.04 9.71
CA PHE A 367 7.10 -2.20 9.74
C PHE A 367 7.32 -1.63 8.34
N THR A 368 6.70 -0.50 8.05
CA THR A 368 6.92 0.23 6.81
C THR A 368 8.12 1.15 7.00
N LEU A 369 9.25 0.80 6.39
CA LEU A 369 10.49 1.54 6.57
C LEU A 369 10.57 2.73 5.61
N SER A 370 11.31 3.74 6.04
CA SER A 370 11.70 4.90 5.25
C SER A 370 13.22 5.09 5.31
N TYR A 371 13.75 5.89 4.40
CA TYR A 371 15.18 6.24 4.38
C TYR A 371 15.67 6.93 5.67
N SER A 372 14.73 7.57 6.39
CA SER A 372 15.02 8.19 7.69
C SER A 372 15.11 7.23 8.87
N HIS A 373 14.73 5.95 8.71
CA HIS A 373 14.95 4.94 9.75
C HIS A 373 16.43 4.57 9.80
N THR A 374 17.04 4.73 10.95
CA THR A 374 18.46 4.42 11.16
C THR A 374 18.67 3.01 11.72
N VAL A 375 19.90 2.50 11.65
CA VAL A 375 20.28 1.25 12.34
C VAL A 375 20.00 1.35 13.84
N ALA A 376 20.23 2.51 14.45
CA ALA A 376 19.96 2.73 15.89
C ALA A 376 18.47 2.64 16.23
N ASP A 377 17.57 3.09 15.33
CA ASP A 377 16.13 2.94 15.50
C ASP A 377 15.72 1.47 15.45
N ILE A 378 16.32 0.70 14.56
CA ILE A 378 16.10 -0.74 14.48
C ILE A 378 16.59 -1.44 15.74
N ASP A 379 17.81 -1.12 16.22
CA ASP A 379 18.38 -1.71 17.43
C ASP A 379 17.53 -1.40 18.67
N ARG A 380 17.03 -0.16 18.79
CA ARG A 380 16.06 0.23 19.81
C ARG A 380 14.79 -0.61 19.75
N THR A 381 14.28 -0.86 18.56
CA THR A 381 13.07 -1.66 18.35
C THR A 381 13.30 -3.12 18.70
N VAL A 382 14.43 -3.69 18.30
CA VAL A 382 14.83 -5.05 18.66
C VAL A 382 14.96 -5.19 20.18
N ALA A 383 15.59 -4.22 20.86
CA ALA A 383 15.70 -4.22 22.31
C ALA A 383 14.32 -4.19 23.00
N ALA A 384 13.35 -3.44 22.46
CA ALA A 384 11.98 -3.48 22.97
C ALA A 384 11.34 -4.87 22.81
N PHE A 385 11.53 -5.53 21.66
CA PHE A 385 11.02 -6.89 21.46
C PHE A 385 11.68 -7.94 22.35
N MET A 386 12.96 -7.79 22.71
CA MET A 386 13.64 -8.66 23.67
C MET A 386 12.94 -8.66 25.04
N GLU A 387 12.38 -7.54 25.46
CA GLU A 387 11.64 -7.43 26.72
C GLU A 387 10.17 -7.87 26.58
N ILE A 388 9.54 -7.58 25.44
CA ILE A 388 8.11 -7.81 25.20
C ILE A 388 7.81 -9.28 24.91
N LEU A 389 8.59 -9.95 24.05
CA LEU A 389 8.27 -11.30 23.57
C LEU A 389 8.25 -12.37 24.68
N PRO A 390 9.14 -12.38 25.70
CA PRO A 390 9.03 -13.31 26.81
C PRO A 390 7.73 -13.15 27.60
N GLN A 391 7.29 -11.89 27.81
CA GLN A 391 6.03 -11.61 28.53
C GLN A 391 4.83 -12.02 27.68
N LEU A 392 4.85 -11.74 26.37
CA LEU A 392 3.83 -12.18 25.45
C LEU A 392 3.69 -13.71 25.44
N ALA A 393 4.81 -14.44 25.34
CA ALA A 393 4.81 -15.90 25.35
C ALA A 393 4.23 -16.45 26.65
N LYS A 394 4.58 -15.85 27.80
CA LYS A 394 4.02 -16.20 29.09
C LYS A 394 2.50 -15.97 29.13
N HIS A 395 2.01 -14.82 28.72
CA HIS A 395 0.58 -14.51 28.69
C HIS A 395 -0.21 -15.46 27.79
N VAL A 396 0.36 -15.86 26.64
CA VAL A 396 -0.24 -16.85 25.74
C VAL A 396 -0.30 -18.23 26.43
N HIS A 397 0.81 -18.66 27.06
CA HIS A 397 0.88 -19.94 27.78
C HIS A 397 -0.14 -20.00 28.94
N ASP A 398 -0.23 -18.93 29.71
CA ASP A 398 -1.09 -18.84 30.91
C ASP A 398 -2.56 -18.54 30.59
N GLY A 399 -2.90 -18.27 29.32
CA GLY A 399 -4.25 -17.87 28.86
C GLY A 399 -4.70 -16.49 29.38
N THR A 400 -3.77 -15.61 29.75
CA THR A 400 -4.03 -14.31 30.38
C THR A 400 -3.86 -13.11 29.43
N LEU A 401 -3.58 -13.33 28.14
CA LEU A 401 -3.22 -12.28 27.20
C LEU A 401 -4.30 -11.19 27.09
N ARG A 402 -5.59 -11.58 27.04
CA ARG A 402 -6.69 -10.62 26.93
C ARG A 402 -6.84 -9.75 28.18
N SER A 403 -6.59 -10.31 29.36
CA SER A 403 -6.64 -9.57 30.64
C SER A 403 -5.42 -8.70 30.89
N ALA A 404 -4.34 -8.88 30.11
CA ALA A 404 -3.15 -8.02 30.13
C ALA A 404 -3.30 -6.73 29.31
N LEU A 405 -4.39 -6.62 28.55
CA LEU A 405 -4.69 -5.37 27.82
C LEU A 405 -5.25 -4.32 28.78
N GLU A 406 -4.69 -3.13 28.74
CA GLU A 406 -5.15 -1.95 29.47
C GLU A 406 -6.20 -1.14 28.68
N GLY A 407 -6.16 -1.23 27.35
CA GLY A 407 -7.08 -0.56 26.43
C GLY A 407 -8.00 -1.53 25.67
N GLU A 408 -8.91 -0.95 24.87
CA GLU A 408 -9.77 -1.75 24.00
C GLU A 408 -8.96 -2.34 22.84
N PRO A 409 -9.15 -3.62 22.49
CA PRO A 409 -8.43 -4.24 21.39
C PRO A 409 -8.69 -3.57 20.05
N VAL A 410 -7.71 -3.67 19.14
CA VAL A 410 -7.86 -3.23 17.75
C VAL A 410 -8.94 -4.03 17.01
N GLY A 411 -9.63 -3.35 16.10
CA GLY A 411 -10.62 -3.98 15.22
C GLY A 411 -10.02 -4.44 13.88
N PRO A 412 -10.77 -5.23 13.10
CA PRO A 412 -10.41 -5.53 11.74
C PRO A 412 -10.47 -4.24 10.88
N VAL A 413 -9.48 -4.05 9.98
CA VAL A 413 -9.39 -2.81 9.18
C VAL A 413 -10.51 -2.70 8.17
N PHE A 414 -10.53 -3.60 7.20
CA PHE A 414 -11.42 -3.51 6.03
C PHE A 414 -11.97 -4.88 5.62
N ARG A 415 -11.17 -5.92 5.76
CA ARG A 415 -11.53 -7.29 5.42
C ARG A 415 -11.67 -8.11 6.68
N ARG A 416 -12.72 -8.91 6.75
CA ARG A 416 -12.92 -9.87 7.83
C ARG A 416 -12.07 -11.13 7.67
N THR A 417 -11.62 -11.39 6.42
CA THR A 417 -10.78 -12.53 6.07
C THR A 417 -9.56 -12.07 5.30
N GLY A 418 -8.40 -12.73 5.46
CA GLY A 418 -7.17 -12.46 4.71
C GLY A 418 -7.19 -12.95 3.25
N ASN A 419 -8.27 -13.60 2.83
CA ASN A 419 -8.39 -14.13 1.47
C ASN A 419 -8.85 -13.03 0.50
N PHE A 420 -8.05 -12.76 -0.53
CA PHE A 420 -8.37 -11.81 -1.60
C PHE A 420 -9.38 -12.34 -2.61
N ASN A 421 -9.60 -13.66 -2.67
CA ASN A 421 -10.58 -14.26 -3.56
C ASN A 421 -12.00 -14.17 -2.99
N MET A 422 -12.55 -12.97 -2.97
CA MET A 422 -13.84 -12.67 -2.35
C MET A 422 -15.05 -12.96 -3.27
N ARG A 423 -14.83 -12.97 -4.60
CA ARG A 423 -15.84 -13.24 -5.60
C ARG A 423 -15.27 -14.08 -6.76
N PRO A 424 -14.98 -15.37 -6.53
CA PRO A 424 -14.60 -16.26 -7.62
C PRO A 424 -15.74 -16.38 -8.64
N ARG A 425 -15.40 -16.54 -9.92
CA ARG A 425 -16.38 -16.85 -10.94
C ARG A 425 -16.91 -18.26 -10.71
N THR A 426 -18.20 -18.42 -10.53
CA THR A 426 -18.84 -19.73 -10.49
C THR A 426 -18.95 -20.26 -11.93
N VAL A 427 -18.24 -21.34 -12.24
CA VAL A 427 -18.43 -22.07 -13.49
C VAL A 427 -19.74 -22.82 -13.35
N THR A 428 -20.78 -22.38 -14.05
CA THR A 428 -21.97 -23.21 -14.26
C THR A 428 -21.54 -24.35 -15.17
N VAL A 429 -21.32 -25.52 -14.61
CA VAL A 429 -21.25 -26.75 -15.42
C VAL A 429 -22.67 -26.97 -15.91
N GLU A 430 -22.97 -26.68 -17.18
CA GLU A 430 -24.18 -27.18 -17.82
C GLU A 430 -24.08 -28.70 -17.81
N VAL A 431 -24.96 -29.32 -17.02
CA VAL A 431 -25.12 -30.79 -16.95
C VAL A 431 -26.00 -31.25 -18.12
#